data_0f402f3600deff163cf646618ab87120
#
_entry.id   0f402f3600deff163cf646618ab87120
#
_cell.length_a   1.000
_cell.length_b   1.000
_cell.length_c   1.000
_cell.angle_alpha   90.00
_cell.angle_beta   90.00
_cell.angle_gamma   90.00
#
_symmetry.space_group_name_H-M   'P 1'
#
loop_
_entity.id
_entity.type
_entity.pdbx_description
1 polymer ?
#
loop_
_entity_poly.entity_id
_entity_poly.type
_entity_poly.pdbx_seq_one_letter_code
_entity_poly.pdbx_strand_id
1 'polypeptide(L)'
;MKKVEMPKMGDTMEEGKILRWIKKEGDPVKKGEMLAEVETDKVNIEIEAFASGTLRRIQVSEGDSAPIGGAIALIGAPDEALPENAGGNGATKAAAPANSAAHVPGEHSALNAQSRSGQEPAQVLLPDVAAVTTSPGAADTGKRGRIFISPIARRIAEEQHLDYATLQGTGPNGRIIKMDVETALSLRQPEVTAAVGAAEAQLAPHEPVPAAEPLPASIDTGEVVEIPLTAMRRTIARRLSQSMQSAPHFYVTSVIDTDKLAALRKQINEYAVTDPSPVKVSFNDLIVKAVARALVRLPQVNVSFAEDRILQKKRVHIGVAVALEQGLIVPVLRDADRRGVLDIARETQRLGEAARENKLRPEDFSGGTFTVSNLGMFDVDSFTAVINPPESAILAVGSITPTPVVVDGQVVVRNRMKVTLSADHRAVDGAIAARFLQEVKRLLEEPFGLIL
;
A
#
# COMPACT_ATOMS: atom_id res chain seq x y z
N MET A 1 18.32 -28.56 -28.28
CA MET A 1 16.98 -27.91 -28.14
C MET A 1 17.10 -26.54 -27.51
N LYS A 2 16.32 -25.55 -27.97
CA LYS A 2 16.21 -24.20 -27.39
C LYS A 2 14.86 -24.05 -26.70
N LYS A 3 14.84 -23.48 -25.48
CA LYS A 3 13.61 -23.20 -24.76
C LYS A 3 13.03 -21.87 -25.22
N VAL A 4 11.74 -21.82 -25.44
CA VAL A 4 10.98 -20.58 -25.58
C VAL A 4 10.48 -20.22 -24.18
N GLU A 5 10.90 -19.08 -23.67
CA GLU A 5 10.57 -18.63 -22.32
C GLU A 5 9.53 -17.52 -22.38
N MET A 6 8.69 -17.42 -21.35
CA MET A 6 7.72 -16.34 -21.21
C MET A 6 8.43 -14.99 -21.06
N PRO A 7 8.31 -14.06 -22.02
CA PRO A 7 9.04 -12.80 -21.96
C PRO A 7 8.44 -11.85 -20.93
N LYS A 8 9.29 -11.01 -20.30
CA LYS A 8 8.86 -9.93 -19.42
C LYS A 8 8.51 -8.70 -20.26
N MET A 9 7.23 -8.39 -20.40
CA MET A 9 6.73 -7.26 -21.21
C MET A 9 6.27 -6.07 -20.36
N GLY A 10 6.51 -6.08 -19.04
CA GLY A 10 6.21 -4.98 -18.13
C GLY A 10 6.88 -5.17 -16.77
N ASP A 11 7.20 -4.07 -16.08
CA ASP A 11 7.91 -4.12 -14.79
C ASP A 11 7.14 -4.86 -13.68
N THR A 12 5.81 -4.92 -13.79
CA THR A 12 4.91 -5.55 -12.81
C THR A 12 4.37 -6.91 -13.25
N MET A 13 4.78 -7.43 -14.42
CA MET A 13 4.33 -8.71 -14.92
C MET A 13 5.04 -9.84 -14.15
N GLU A 14 4.30 -10.79 -13.59
CA GLU A 14 4.81 -11.98 -12.89
C GLU A 14 4.51 -13.27 -13.65
N GLU A 15 3.40 -13.31 -14.40
CA GLU A 15 2.95 -14.44 -15.21
C GLU A 15 2.24 -13.97 -16.49
N GLY A 16 2.18 -14.81 -17.52
CA GLY A 16 1.39 -14.60 -18.72
C GLY A 16 0.53 -15.82 -19.01
N LYS A 17 -0.72 -15.61 -19.45
CA LYS A 17 -1.66 -16.67 -19.81
C LYS A 17 -1.66 -16.89 -21.32
N ILE A 18 -1.44 -18.12 -21.78
CA ILE A 18 -1.52 -18.48 -23.19
C ILE A 18 -2.98 -18.44 -23.62
N LEU A 19 -3.34 -17.54 -24.53
CA LEU A 19 -4.69 -17.49 -25.12
C LEU A 19 -4.88 -18.55 -26.16
N ARG A 20 -3.93 -18.60 -27.11
CA ARG A 20 -3.93 -19.62 -28.18
C ARG A 20 -2.51 -19.82 -28.73
N TRP A 21 -2.25 -21.00 -29.25
CA TRP A 21 -1.07 -21.32 -30.04
C TRP A 21 -1.38 -21.09 -31.52
N ILE A 22 -0.52 -20.32 -32.21
CA ILE A 22 -0.59 -20.08 -33.66
C ILE A 22 0.07 -21.23 -34.41
N LYS A 23 1.08 -21.87 -33.77
CA LYS A 23 1.81 -23.03 -34.29
C LYS A 23 1.52 -24.27 -33.46
N LYS A 24 1.51 -25.44 -34.10
CA LYS A 24 1.31 -26.74 -33.48
C LYS A 24 2.62 -27.50 -33.31
N GLU A 25 2.63 -28.47 -32.41
CA GLU A 25 3.77 -29.38 -32.28
C GLU A 25 4.05 -30.07 -33.64
N GLY A 26 5.32 -30.06 -34.07
CA GLY A 26 5.74 -30.53 -35.38
C GLY A 26 5.89 -29.48 -36.47
N ASP A 27 5.35 -28.27 -36.29
CA ASP A 27 5.43 -27.20 -37.28
C ASP A 27 6.84 -26.60 -37.38
N PRO A 28 7.30 -26.29 -38.62
CA PRO A 28 8.53 -25.55 -38.80
C PRO A 28 8.35 -24.09 -38.40
N VAL A 29 9.33 -23.54 -37.67
CA VAL A 29 9.33 -22.19 -37.13
C VAL A 29 10.60 -21.47 -37.56
N LYS A 30 10.46 -20.22 -38.02
CA LYS A 30 11.57 -19.31 -38.31
C LYS A 30 11.74 -18.29 -37.19
N LYS A 31 12.97 -17.84 -36.97
CA LYS A 31 13.24 -16.76 -36.01
C LYS A 31 12.43 -15.50 -36.39
N GLY A 32 11.69 -14.92 -35.44
CA GLY A 32 10.79 -13.79 -35.62
C GLY A 32 9.37 -14.19 -36.06
N GLU A 33 9.05 -15.49 -36.15
CA GLU A 33 7.70 -15.96 -36.48
C GLU A 33 6.84 -16.10 -35.24
N MET A 34 5.58 -15.71 -35.31
CA MET A 34 4.62 -15.74 -34.19
C MET A 34 4.29 -17.17 -33.77
N LEU A 35 4.43 -17.47 -32.49
CA LEU A 35 4.21 -18.78 -31.90
C LEU A 35 2.89 -18.89 -31.16
N ALA A 36 2.60 -17.92 -30.32
CA ALA A 36 1.43 -17.92 -29.44
C ALA A 36 0.98 -16.49 -29.13
N GLU A 37 -0.30 -16.34 -28.82
CA GLU A 37 -0.89 -15.13 -28.29
C GLU A 37 -1.04 -15.28 -26.77
N VAL A 38 -0.54 -14.31 -26.01
CA VAL A 38 -0.52 -14.31 -24.54
C VAL A 38 -1.29 -13.12 -24.00
N GLU A 39 -2.19 -13.39 -23.09
CA GLU A 39 -2.88 -12.37 -22.29
C GLU A 39 -1.99 -11.97 -21.12
N THR A 40 -1.71 -10.68 -21.02
CA THR A 40 -1.06 -10.08 -19.86
C THR A 40 -2.08 -9.25 -19.08
N ASP A 41 -1.68 -8.73 -17.92
CA ASP A 41 -2.53 -7.87 -17.08
C ASP A 41 -2.99 -6.57 -17.78
N LYS A 42 -2.45 -6.27 -18.97
CA LYS A 42 -2.69 -4.98 -19.68
C LYS A 42 -3.07 -5.12 -21.13
N VAL A 43 -2.48 -6.06 -21.87
CA VAL A 43 -2.66 -6.20 -23.34
C VAL A 43 -2.41 -7.64 -23.77
N ASN A 44 -3.05 -8.07 -24.86
CA ASN A 44 -2.70 -9.31 -25.56
C ASN A 44 -1.44 -9.08 -26.39
N ILE A 45 -0.46 -9.96 -26.25
CA ILE A 45 0.85 -9.86 -26.89
C ILE A 45 1.15 -11.14 -27.63
N GLU A 46 1.75 -11.02 -28.79
CA GLU A 46 2.21 -12.14 -29.59
C GLU A 46 3.65 -12.48 -29.23
N ILE A 47 3.91 -13.77 -28.95
CA ILE A 47 5.25 -14.28 -28.68
C ILE A 47 5.88 -14.75 -29.98
N GLU A 48 7.04 -14.17 -30.30
CA GLU A 48 7.84 -14.54 -31.46
C GLU A 48 8.90 -15.61 -31.12
N ALA A 49 9.23 -16.42 -32.08
CA ALA A 49 10.30 -17.41 -31.98
C ALA A 49 11.68 -16.75 -31.96
N PHE A 50 12.46 -16.98 -30.91
CA PHE A 50 13.85 -16.52 -30.82
C PHE A 50 14.84 -17.34 -31.65
N ALA A 51 14.40 -18.49 -32.18
CA ALA A 51 15.23 -19.41 -32.94
C ALA A 51 14.43 -20.09 -34.05
N SER A 52 15.12 -20.45 -35.14
CA SER A 52 14.58 -21.31 -36.20
C SER A 52 14.73 -22.77 -35.83
N GLY A 53 13.75 -23.61 -36.20
CA GLY A 53 13.73 -25.06 -35.96
C GLY A 53 12.30 -25.61 -36.10
N THR A 54 12.02 -26.73 -35.48
CA THR A 54 10.70 -27.34 -35.40
C THR A 54 10.18 -27.18 -33.97
N LEU A 55 8.92 -26.80 -33.81
CA LEU A 55 8.26 -26.75 -32.49
C LEU A 55 8.06 -28.19 -31.99
N ARG A 56 8.89 -28.61 -31.06
CA ARG A 56 8.97 -30.02 -30.65
C ARG A 56 7.98 -30.38 -29.55
N ARG A 57 7.73 -29.43 -28.63
CA ARG A 57 6.80 -29.65 -27.52
C ARG A 57 6.27 -28.34 -26.98
N ILE A 58 4.98 -28.31 -26.73
CA ILE A 58 4.29 -27.27 -25.99
C ILE A 58 4.25 -27.71 -24.52
N GLN A 59 4.77 -26.90 -23.62
CA GLN A 59 4.82 -27.20 -22.17
C GLN A 59 3.67 -26.56 -21.39
N VAL A 60 3.06 -25.50 -21.94
CA VAL A 60 1.95 -24.78 -21.33
C VAL A 60 0.80 -24.80 -22.34
N SER A 61 -0.33 -25.35 -21.92
CA SER A 61 -1.51 -25.49 -22.80
C SER A 61 -2.24 -24.16 -22.99
N GLU A 62 -3.08 -24.08 -24.02
CA GLU A 62 -4.01 -22.96 -24.17
C GLU A 62 -4.92 -22.83 -22.94
N GLY A 63 -5.02 -21.61 -22.42
CA GLY A 63 -5.77 -21.31 -21.20
C GLY A 63 -4.95 -21.36 -19.92
N ASP A 64 -3.73 -21.92 -19.92
CA ASP A 64 -2.86 -22.02 -18.75
C ASP A 64 -1.93 -20.79 -18.65
N SER A 65 -1.46 -20.50 -17.41
CA SER A 65 -0.50 -19.42 -17.12
C SER A 65 0.90 -19.96 -16.90
N ALA A 66 1.91 -19.20 -17.36
CA ALA A 66 3.31 -19.47 -17.08
C ALA A 66 4.00 -18.29 -16.42
N PRO A 67 4.89 -18.51 -15.42
CA PRO A 67 5.66 -17.43 -14.82
C PRO A 67 6.67 -16.85 -15.82
N ILE A 68 7.04 -15.58 -15.64
CA ILE A 68 8.09 -14.94 -16.46
C ILE A 68 9.39 -15.73 -16.36
N GLY A 69 10.06 -15.93 -17.53
CA GLY A 69 11.25 -16.78 -17.63
C GLY A 69 10.95 -18.27 -17.58
N GLY A 70 9.70 -18.69 -17.35
CA GLY A 70 9.28 -20.08 -17.44
C GLY A 70 9.29 -20.56 -18.89
N ALA A 71 9.72 -21.81 -19.11
CA ALA A 71 9.71 -22.41 -20.43
C ALA A 71 8.27 -22.74 -20.84
N ILE A 72 7.83 -22.21 -21.99
CA ILE A 72 6.47 -22.43 -22.55
C ILE A 72 6.47 -23.43 -23.70
N ALA A 73 7.58 -23.55 -24.42
CA ALA A 73 7.75 -24.51 -25.50
C ALA A 73 9.21 -24.83 -25.77
N LEU A 74 9.46 -25.89 -26.56
CA LEU A 74 10.78 -26.33 -27.00
C LEU A 74 10.88 -26.31 -28.54
N ILE A 75 11.92 -25.68 -29.07
CA ILE A 75 12.28 -25.64 -30.49
C ILE A 75 13.59 -26.39 -30.67
N GLY A 76 13.64 -27.30 -31.66
CA GLY A 76 14.84 -28.07 -31.95
C GLY A 76 14.86 -28.65 -33.36
N ALA A 77 15.87 -29.49 -33.69
CA ALA A 77 15.89 -30.22 -34.95
C ALA A 77 14.82 -31.35 -34.96
N PRO A 78 14.28 -31.77 -36.12
CA PRO A 78 13.26 -32.80 -36.20
C PRO A 78 13.60 -34.10 -35.50
N ASP A 79 14.86 -34.49 -35.48
CA ASP A 79 15.36 -35.79 -34.92
C ASP A 79 16.05 -35.65 -33.57
N GLU A 80 16.02 -34.50 -32.91
CA GLU A 80 16.67 -34.27 -31.64
C GLU A 80 15.85 -34.90 -30.49
N ALA A 81 16.48 -35.74 -29.65
CA ALA A 81 15.81 -36.45 -28.56
C ALA A 81 15.23 -35.48 -27.51
N LEU A 82 13.99 -35.71 -27.11
CA LEU A 82 13.32 -34.94 -26.05
C LEU A 82 13.96 -35.28 -24.69
N PRO A 83 14.32 -34.31 -23.84
CA PRO A 83 14.79 -34.60 -22.50
C PRO A 83 13.67 -35.27 -21.69
N GLU A 84 13.96 -36.40 -21.05
CA GLU A 84 12.99 -37.23 -20.30
C GLU A 84 12.33 -36.54 -19.08
N ASN A 85 12.72 -35.31 -18.71
CA ASN A 85 12.22 -34.57 -17.56
C ASN A 85 11.37 -33.35 -17.93
N ALA A 86 10.66 -33.36 -19.04
CA ALA A 86 9.79 -32.25 -19.44
C ALA A 86 8.29 -32.54 -19.20
N GLY A 87 7.95 -33.08 -18.07
CA GLY A 87 6.55 -33.31 -17.70
C GLY A 87 6.39 -33.32 -16.18
N GLY A 88 5.64 -32.39 -15.64
CA GLY A 88 5.16 -32.54 -14.28
C GLY A 88 5.20 -31.26 -13.43
N ASN A 89 4.05 -30.77 -13.11
CA ASN A 89 3.72 -29.94 -11.96
C ASN A 89 4.68 -30.15 -10.79
N GLY A 90 5.21 -29.07 -10.25
CA GLY A 90 5.97 -29.13 -9.01
C GLY A 90 6.16 -27.75 -8.41
N ALA A 91 5.30 -27.42 -7.48
CA ALA A 91 5.56 -26.35 -6.53
C ALA A 91 6.90 -26.61 -5.83
N THR A 92 7.91 -25.80 -6.05
CA THR A 92 9.16 -25.83 -5.32
C THR A 92 9.35 -24.59 -4.48
N LYS A 93 9.34 -24.88 -3.20
CA LYS A 93 9.74 -24.10 -2.04
C LYS A 93 11.12 -23.46 -2.26
N ALA A 94 11.21 -22.16 -2.04
CA ALA A 94 12.44 -21.38 -2.11
C ALA A 94 13.46 -21.86 -1.07
N ALA A 95 14.68 -22.13 -1.52
CA ALA A 95 15.88 -22.25 -0.68
C ALA A 95 16.78 -21.04 -0.96
N ALA A 96 17.23 -20.40 0.10
CA ALA A 96 18.14 -19.27 0.10
C ALA A 96 19.53 -19.65 -0.41
N PRO A 97 20.26 -18.76 -1.10
CA PRO A 97 21.67 -19.00 -1.40
C PRO A 97 22.57 -18.44 -0.29
N ALA A 98 23.51 -19.28 0.10
CA ALA A 98 24.59 -18.98 1.01
C ALA A 98 25.64 -18.07 0.39
N ASN A 99 26.21 -17.23 1.25
CA ASN A 99 27.37 -16.37 1.08
C ASN A 99 28.59 -17.09 0.50
N SER A 100 29.27 -16.43 -0.41
CA SER A 100 30.70 -16.65 -0.64
C SER A 100 31.40 -15.30 -0.80
N ALA A 101 32.28 -15.05 0.17
CA ALA A 101 33.17 -13.90 0.23
C ALA A 101 34.33 -14.07 -0.77
N ALA A 102 34.71 -12.98 -1.42
CA ALA A 102 36.06 -12.82 -1.95
C ALA A 102 36.56 -11.40 -1.71
N HIS A 103 37.64 -11.37 -0.99
CA HIS A 103 38.46 -10.29 -0.48
C HIS A 103 39.50 -9.89 -1.53
N VAL A 104 39.78 -8.59 -1.75
CA VAL A 104 41.11 -8.04 -2.12
C VAL A 104 41.20 -6.55 -1.75
N PRO A 105 42.38 -6.05 -1.31
CA PRO A 105 42.58 -4.85 -0.51
C PRO A 105 43.31 -3.69 -1.20
N GLY A 106 43.40 -2.59 -0.46
CA GLY A 106 44.41 -1.52 -0.62
C GLY A 106 43.86 -0.27 -1.33
N GLU A 107 44.25 0.95 -1.06
CA GLU A 107 45.26 1.58 -0.19
C GLU A 107 44.92 3.05 0.02
N HIS A 108 45.18 3.51 1.21
CA HIS A 108 45.62 4.86 1.63
C HIS A 108 45.32 6.15 0.84
N SER A 109 44.75 7.15 1.47
CA SER A 109 45.56 8.29 1.87
C SER A 109 44.82 9.21 2.85
N ALA A 110 45.53 9.55 3.90
CA ALA A 110 45.18 10.50 4.94
C ALA A 110 45.48 11.93 4.51
N LEU A 111 44.85 12.90 5.16
CA LEU A 111 45.42 14.18 5.67
C LEU A 111 44.24 15.10 6.03
N ASN A 112 44.11 15.39 7.21
CA ASN A 112 44.61 16.36 8.19
C ASN A 112 43.59 17.43 8.60
N ALA A 113 43.19 17.34 9.80
CA ALA A 113 43.09 18.19 10.95
C ALA A 113 43.10 19.73 10.77
N GLN A 114 42.20 20.39 11.47
CA GLN A 114 42.42 21.43 12.52
C GLN A 114 41.09 22.16 12.78
N SER A 115 40.50 21.96 13.93
CA SER A 115 40.54 22.77 15.19
C SER A 115 40.02 24.20 15.09
N ARG A 116 38.98 24.50 15.87
CA ARG A 116 38.91 25.46 16.98
C ARG A 116 37.47 25.76 17.37
N SER A 117 37.16 25.42 18.61
CA SER A 117 36.76 26.29 19.75
C SER A 117 35.49 27.12 19.50
N GLY A 118 34.46 27.08 20.26
CA GLY A 118 34.26 27.02 21.69
C GLY A 118 33.13 27.97 22.01
N GLN A 119 32.13 27.55 22.75
CA GLN A 119 31.48 28.36 23.79
C GLN A 119 30.19 27.68 24.26
N GLU A 120 30.24 27.15 25.45
CA GLU A 120 29.16 27.03 26.43
C GLU A 120 29.10 28.34 27.22
N PRO A 121 28.15 28.57 28.15
CA PRO A 121 26.79 28.11 28.33
C PRO A 121 25.78 29.24 28.66
N ALA A 122 24.51 28.95 28.77
CA ALA A 122 23.60 29.77 29.58
C ALA A 122 22.59 28.85 30.33
N GLN A 123 22.85 28.74 31.62
CA GLN A 123 21.90 28.29 32.63
C GLN A 123 20.75 29.27 32.77
N VAL A 124 19.52 28.79 32.87
CA VAL A 124 18.43 29.54 33.50
C VAL A 124 17.79 28.65 34.57
N LEU A 125 17.75 29.29 35.71
CA LEU A 125 17.37 28.85 37.05
C LEU A 125 15.92 28.35 37.17
N LEU A 126 15.76 27.31 37.98
CA LEU A 126 14.52 26.92 38.64
C LEU A 126 14.24 27.81 39.84
N PRO A 127 13.01 28.02 40.26
CA PRO A 127 12.75 28.31 41.68
C PRO A 127 12.21 27.10 42.44
N ASP A 128 12.78 26.96 43.57
CA ASP A 128 12.56 26.10 44.73
C ASP A 128 11.24 26.48 45.43
N VAL A 129 10.40 25.51 45.82
CA VAL A 129 9.49 25.70 46.95
C VAL A 129 9.38 24.41 47.78
N ALA A 130 10.02 24.47 48.91
CA ALA A 130 9.69 24.10 50.25
C ALA A 130 8.93 22.78 50.58
N ALA A 131 9.61 22.04 51.42
CA ALA A 131 9.16 20.92 52.22
C ALA A 131 8.05 21.27 53.22
N VAL A 132 7.16 20.32 53.47
CA VAL A 132 6.46 20.20 54.79
C VAL A 132 6.52 18.74 55.25
N THR A 133 7.12 18.58 56.38
CA THR A 133 7.18 17.41 57.26
C THR A 133 5.84 17.11 57.90
N THR A 134 5.51 15.84 58.13
CA THR A 134 5.27 15.24 59.45
C THR A 134 4.89 13.75 59.39
N SER A 135 5.59 12.93 60.10
CA SER A 135 5.17 11.61 60.62
C SER A 135 4.41 11.80 61.97
N PRO A 136 3.91 10.79 62.70
CA PRO A 136 4.05 9.34 62.59
C PRO A 136 2.77 8.56 62.98
N GLY A 137 2.80 7.23 62.84
CA GLY A 137 1.81 6.34 63.47
C GLY A 137 2.07 4.88 63.19
N ALA A 138 2.54 4.18 64.19
CA ALA A 138 3.01 2.82 64.23
C ALA A 138 1.92 1.74 64.11
N ALA A 139 2.29 0.58 63.60
CA ALA A 139 2.12 -0.71 64.30
C ALA A 139 2.81 -1.85 63.55
N ASP A 140 3.67 -2.46 64.25
CA ASP A 140 4.42 -3.69 64.16
C ASP A 140 3.60 -4.90 63.70
N THR A 141 4.18 -5.74 62.84
CA THR A 141 4.25 -7.21 63.02
C THR A 141 5.12 -7.85 61.93
N GLY A 142 6.12 -8.61 62.35
CA GLY A 142 6.68 -9.73 61.60
C GLY A 142 7.95 -9.49 60.79
N LYS A 143 9.08 -9.95 61.31
CA LYS A 143 10.38 -10.10 60.69
C LYS A 143 10.29 -10.75 59.32
N ARG A 144 10.23 -9.94 58.25
CA ARG A 144 10.67 -10.33 56.91
C ARG A 144 11.86 -9.47 56.55
N GLY A 145 12.98 -10.11 56.15
CA GLY A 145 14.21 -9.45 55.79
C GLY A 145 13.94 -8.33 54.75
N ARG A 146 14.63 -7.21 54.90
CA ARG A 146 14.49 -6.03 54.03
C ARG A 146 14.91 -6.41 52.59
N ILE A 147 13.93 -6.54 51.69
CA ILE A 147 14.19 -6.89 50.29
C ILE A 147 14.71 -5.65 49.59
N PHE A 148 15.94 -5.74 49.05
CA PHE A 148 16.53 -4.68 48.24
C PHE A 148 16.10 -4.84 46.79
N ILE A 149 15.25 -3.94 46.30
CA ILE A 149 14.76 -3.95 44.92
C ILE A 149 14.92 -2.56 44.31
N SER A 150 15.27 -2.48 43.02
CA SER A 150 15.36 -1.21 42.32
C SER A 150 13.96 -0.63 42.07
N PRO A 151 13.78 0.72 42.01
CA PRO A 151 12.47 1.35 41.78
C PRO A 151 11.81 0.87 40.46
N ILE A 152 12.60 0.65 39.41
CA ILE A 152 12.13 0.17 38.12
C ILE A 152 11.70 -1.31 38.22
N ALA A 153 12.48 -2.16 38.86
CA ALA A 153 12.17 -3.57 39.07
C ALA A 153 10.86 -3.75 39.85
N ARG A 154 10.67 -2.92 40.89
CA ARG A 154 9.44 -2.93 41.70
C ARG A 154 8.21 -2.58 40.85
N ARG A 155 8.28 -1.52 40.09
CA ARG A 155 7.19 -1.08 39.23
C ARG A 155 6.79 -2.16 38.22
N ILE A 156 7.74 -2.79 37.53
CA ILE A 156 7.48 -3.87 36.59
C ILE A 156 6.86 -5.09 37.29
N ALA A 157 7.36 -5.46 38.48
CA ALA A 157 6.83 -6.58 39.23
C ALA A 157 5.37 -6.32 39.68
N GLU A 158 5.07 -5.11 40.15
CA GLU A 158 3.71 -4.69 40.54
C GLU A 158 2.75 -4.63 39.34
N GLU A 159 3.18 -4.08 38.20
CA GLU A 159 2.39 -4.02 36.96
C GLU A 159 2.06 -5.42 36.39
N GLN A 160 2.96 -6.39 36.57
CA GLN A 160 2.80 -7.77 36.08
C GLN A 160 2.35 -8.76 37.20
N HIS A 161 1.92 -8.28 38.37
CA HIS A 161 1.46 -9.10 39.50
C HIS A 161 2.44 -10.22 39.87
N LEU A 162 3.76 -9.90 39.86
CA LEU A 162 4.82 -10.83 40.23
C LEU A 162 5.23 -10.59 41.69
N ASP A 163 5.20 -11.65 42.51
CA ASP A 163 5.71 -11.58 43.90
C ASP A 163 7.24 -11.57 43.89
N TYR A 164 7.80 -10.38 43.98
CA TYR A 164 9.26 -10.16 44.03
C TYR A 164 9.94 -10.64 45.29
N ALA A 165 9.17 -11.04 46.33
CA ALA A 165 9.75 -11.60 47.58
C ALA A 165 10.40 -12.98 47.33
N THR A 166 10.03 -13.66 46.27
CA THR A 166 10.56 -14.98 45.90
C THR A 166 11.75 -14.90 44.94
N LEU A 167 12.13 -13.68 44.49
CA LEU A 167 13.19 -13.50 43.51
C LEU A 167 14.55 -13.30 44.19
N GLN A 168 15.60 -13.96 43.64
CA GLN A 168 16.97 -13.75 44.04
C GLN A 168 17.58 -12.61 43.21
N GLY A 169 17.96 -11.50 43.85
CA GLY A 169 18.53 -10.36 43.15
C GLY A 169 19.98 -10.59 42.71
N THR A 170 20.30 -10.31 41.45
CA THR A 170 21.66 -10.42 40.88
C THR A 170 22.43 -9.10 40.88
N GLY A 171 21.83 -8.01 41.34
CA GLY A 171 22.48 -6.70 41.45
C GLY A 171 23.39 -6.54 42.63
N PRO A 172 24.14 -5.43 42.77
CA PRO A 172 25.04 -5.16 43.87
C PRO A 172 24.35 -5.28 45.23
N ASN A 173 24.99 -5.99 46.19
CA ASN A 173 24.48 -6.31 47.51
C ASN A 173 23.16 -7.12 47.51
N GLY A 174 22.95 -8.01 46.51
CA GLY A 174 21.75 -8.84 46.43
C GLY A 174 20.48 -8.07 46.05
N ARG A 175 20.61 -6.90 45.42
CA ARG A 175 19.47 -6.09 44.97
C ARG A 175 18.80 -6.70 43.74
N ILE A 176 17.49 -6.82 43.78
CA ILE A 176 16.68 -7.22 42.60
C ILE A 176 16.69 -6.08 41.57
N ILE A 177 17.19 -6.38 40.38
CA ILE A 177 17.27 -5.45 39.24
C ILE A 177 16.22 -5.82 38.18
N LYS A 178 16.05 -4.95 37.19
CA LYS A 178 15.06 -5.11 36.09
C LYS A 178 15.18 -6.47 35.40
N MET A 179 16.41 -6.91 35.10
CA MET A 179 16.66 -8.20 34.44
C MET A 179 16.15 -9.42 35.24
N ASP A 180 16.21 -9.37 36.56
CA ASP A 180 15.74 -10.49 37.40
C ASP A 180 14.22 -10.65 37.32
N VAL A 181 13.50 -9.53 37.26
CA VAL A 181 12.04 -9.52 37.09
C VAL A 181 11.63 -9.97 35.65
N GLU A 182 12.33 -9.52 34.63
CA GLU A 182 12.09 -9.92 33.23
C GLU A 182 12.38 -11.42 33.01
N THR A 183 13.44 -11.94 33.64
CA THR A 183 13.76 -13.37 33.59
C THR A 183 12.70 -14.20 34.31
N ALA A 184 12.21 -13.75 35.45
CA ALA A 184 11.15 -14.45 36.19
C ALA A 184 9.80 -14.40 35.42
N LEU A 185 9.51 -13.34 34.71
CA LEU A 185 8.33 -13.23 33.84
C LEU A 185 8.43 -14.15 32.62
N SER A 186 9.61 -14.28 32.03
CA SER A 186 9.82 -15.21 30.90
C SER A 186 9.71 -16.69 31.33
N LEU A 187 10.09 -16.99 32.55
CA LEU A 187 9.92 -18.33 33.17
C LEU A 187 8.48 -18.61 33.59
N ARG A 188 7.62 -17.59 33.68
CA ARG A 188 6.20 -17.70 34.06
C ARG A 188 5.25 -17.85 32.89
N GLN A 189 5.73 -17.76 31.63
CA GLN A 189 4.92 -18.16 30.49
C GLN A 189 4.62 -19.66 30.59
N PRO A 190 3.34 -20.09 30.54
CA PRO A 190 3.03 -21.51 30.76
C PRO A 190 3.73 -22.34 29.68
N GLU A 191 4.43 -23.36 30.11
CA GLU A 191 4.97 -24.45 29.32
C GLU A 191 3.84 -25.11 28.50
N VAL A 192 3.49 -24.55 27.35
CA VAL A 192 2.66 -25.24 26.36
C VAL A 192 3.53 -26.13 25.47
N THR A 193 4.85 -26.00 25.56
CA THR A 193 5.81 -26.75 24.73
C THR A 193 6.47 -27.95 25.42
N ALA A 194 6.40 -28.09 26.73
CA ALA A 194 6.99 -29.25 27.43
C ALA A 194 6.04 -30.44 27.61
N ALA A 195 4.73 -30.26 27.41
CA ALA A 195 3.76 -31.36 27.48
C ALA A 195 3.69 -32.24 26.22
N VAL A 196 4.28 -31.81 25.11
CA VAL A 196 4.27 -32.59 23.85
C VAL A 196 5.41 -33.61 23.79
N GLY A 197 6.51 -33.37 24.51
CA GLY A 197 7.70 -34.28 24.49
C GLY A 197 7.64 -35.46 25.49
N ALA A 198 6.80 -35.41 26.51
CA ALA A 198 6.70 -36.50 27.51
C ALA A 198 5.54 -37.49 27.25
N ALA A 199 4.67 -37.19 26.27
CA ALA A 199 3.53 -38.03 25.90
C ALA A 199 3.84 -39.06 24.79
N GLU A 200 5.01 -39.00 24.15
CA GLU A 200 5.38 -39.93 23.09
C GLU A 200 5.90 -41.30 23.56
N ALA A 201 6.07 -41.54 24.86
CA ALA A 201 6.65 -42.77 25.39
C ALA A 201 5.64 -43.85 25.80
N GLN A 202 4.33 -43.61 25.74
CA GLN A 202 3.28 -44.59 26.07
C GLN A 202 2.03 -44.47 25.20
N LEU A 203 2.16 -44.53 23.89
CA LEU A 203 1.02 -44.67 23.00
C LEU A 203 0.92 -46.11 22.53
N ALA A 204 -0.07 -46.80 23.08
CA ALA A 204 -0.71 -47.97 22.44
C ALA A 204 -1.20 -47.56 21.04
N PRO A 205 -1.32 -48.50 20.09
CA PRO A 205 -1.70 -48.18 18.72
C PRO A 205 -3.03 -47.40 18.70
N HIS A 206 -2.97 -46.14 18.35
CA HIS A 206 -4.15 -45.34 18.10
C HIS A 206 -4.90 -45.90 16.89
N GLU A 207 -6.16 -46.19 17.05
CA GLU A 207 -7.11 -46.23 15.96
C GLU A 207 -6.95 -44.93 15.15
N PRO A 208 -6.98 -44.97 13.80
CA PRO A 208 -6.85 -43.78 12.99
C PRO A 208 -7.91 -42.77 13.44
N VAL A 209 -7.45 -41.60 13.91
CA VAL A 209 -8.32 -40.43 14.15
C VAL A 209 -9.09 -40.25 12.83
N PRO A 210 -10.43 -40.27 12.85
CA PRO A 210 -11.19 -40.03 11.65
C PRO A 210 -10.68 -38.71 11.07
N ALA A 211 -10.24 -38.74 9.81
CA ALA A 211 -9.82 -37.55 9.08
C ALA A 211 -10.85 -36.48 9.37
N ALA A 212 -10.40 -35.29 9.76
CA ALA A 212 -11.27 -34.15 10.01
C ALA A 212 -12.30 -34.15 8.88
N GLU A 213 -13.59 -34.32 9.24
CA GLU A 213 -14.65 -34.31 8.26
C GLU A 213 -14.41 -33.10 7.38
N PRO A 214 -14.31 -33.24 6.05
CA PRO A 214 -14.24 -32.08 5.19
C PRO A 214 -15.41 -31.22 5.58
N LEU A 215 -15.14 -29.94 5.87
CA LEU A 215 -16.18 -28.92 6.09
C LEU A 215 -17.29 -29.21 5.10
N PRO A 216 -18.57 -29.23 5.51
CA PRO A 216 -19.67 -29.67 4.64
C PRO A 216 -19.57 -28.89 3.33
N ALA A 217 -19.14 -29.58 2.30
CA ALA A 217 -19.05 -29.05 0.93
C ALA A 217 -20.45 -29.08 0.29
N SER A 218 -21.44 -28.62 1.00
CA SER A 218 -22.78 -28.37 0.47
C SER A 218 -23.30 -27.04 1.00
N ILE A 219 -22.72 -25.95 0.53
CA ILE A 219 -23.54 -24.80 0.17
C ILE A 219 -24.44 -25.38 -0.93
N ASP A 220 -25.76 -25.38 -0.71
CA ASP A 220 -26.70 -25.74 -1.73
C ASP A 220 -26.42 -24.92 -2.97
N THR A 221 -25.72 -25.51 -3.95
CA THR A 221 -25.23 -24.82 -5.15
C THR A 221 -26.36 -24.40 -6.07
N GLY A 222 -27.61 -24.74 -5.74
CA GLY A 222 -28.80 -24.33 -6.47
C GLY A 222 -29.09 -22.80 -6.39
N GLU A 223 -28.61 -22.10 -5.35
CA GLU A 223 -28.84 -20.66 -5.16
C GLU A 223 -27.57 -19.80 -5.38
N VAL A 224 -26.44 -20.41 -5.67
CA VAL A 224 -25.16 -19.70 -5.86
C VAL A 224 -24.75 -19.73 -7.32
N VAL A 225 -24.55 -18.55 -7.90
CA VAL A 225 -23.99 -18.39 -9.25
C VAL A 225 -22.51 -18.07 -9.13
N GLU A 226 -21.65 -18.95 -9.61
CA GLU A 226 -20.22 -18.70 -9.68
C GLU A 226 -19.91 -17.75 -10.85
N ILE A 227 -19.26 -16.61 -10.54
CA ILE A 227 -18.82 -15.63 -11.53
C ILE A 227 -17.29 -15.65 -11.58
N PRO A 228 -16.68 -16.14 -12.67
CA PRO A 228 -15.24 -16.18 -12.80
C PRO A 228 -14.64 -14.78 -12.82
N LEU A 229 -13.51 -14.60 -12.12
CA LEU A 229 -12.82 -13.32 -12.10
C LEU A 229 -12.16 -13.03 -13.45
N THR A 230 -12.39 -11.84 -13.99
CA THR A 230 -11.62 -11.32 -15.12
C THR A 230 -10.17 -11.06 -14.70
N ALA A 231 -9.22 -11.01 -15.66
CA ALA A 231 -7.82 -10.67 -15.39
C ALA A 231 -7.69 -9.30 -14.69
N MET A 232 -8.46 -8.30 -15.15
CA MET A 232 -8.54 -6.98 -14.50
C MET A 232 -8.99 -7.09 -13.03
N ARG A 233 -10.09 -7.82 -12.76
CA ARG A 233 -10.62 -7.96 -11.38
C ARG A 233 -9.63 -8.67 -10.46
N ARG A 234 -8.91 -9.67 -10.97
CA ARG A 234 -7.86 -10.39 -10.22
C ARG A 234 -6.70 -9.45 -9.87
N THR A 235 -6.24 -8.64 -10.81
CA THR A 235 -5.18 -7.65 -10.59
C THR A 235 -5.61 -6.58 -9.57
N ILE A 236 -6.83 -6.06 -9.67
CA ILE A 236 -7.40 -5.11 -8.70
C ILE A 236 -7.43 -5.73 -7.31
N ALA A 237 -7.96 -6.96 -7.17
CA ALA A 237 -8.06 -7.64 -5.87
C ALA A 237 -6.67 -7.78 -5.22
N ARG A 238 -5.67 -8.25 -5.97
CA ARG A 238 -4.29 -8.40 -5.48
C ARG A 238 -3.71 -7.06 -5.01
N ARG A 239 -3.77 -6.01 -5.83
CA ARG A 239 -3.20 -4.69 -5.52
C ARG A 239 -3.86 -4.02 -4.33
N LEU A 240 -5.20 -4.06 -4.25
CA LEU A 240 -5.91 -3.43 -3.15
C LEU A 240 -5.73 -4.21 -1.84
N SER A 241 -5.71 -5.54 -1.87
CA SER A 241 -5.39 -6.36 -0.70
C SER A 241 -3.97 -6.06 -0.20
N GLN A 242 -2.99 -5.99 -1.09
CA GLN A 242 -1.62 -5.62 -0.73
C GLN A 242 -1.55 -4.21 -0.11
N SER A 243 -2.27 -3.23 -0.68
CA SER A 243 -2.31 -1.86 -0.14
C SER A 243 -2.84 -1.85 1.29
N MET A 244 -3.97 -2.50 1.55
CA MET A 244 -4.58 -2.55 2.89
C MET A 244 -3.74 -3.30 3.92
N GLN A 245 -3.01 -4.33 3.50
CA GLN A 245 -2.15 -5.12 4.39
C GLN A 245 -0.82 -4.42 4.70
N SER A 246 -0.24 -3.72 3.73
CA SER A 246 1.11 -3.15 3.86
C SER A 246 1.12 -1.71 4.33
N ALA A 247 0.13 -0.89 4.00
CA ALA A 247 0.06 0.52 4.35
C ALA A 247 -0.90 0.75 5.52
N PRO A 248 -0.44 1.19 6.70
CA PRO A 248 -1.31 1.58 7.81
C PRO A 248 -2.13 2.81 7.41
N HIS A 249 -3.36 2.60 6.95
CA HIS A 249 -4.26 3.67 6.55
C HIS A 249 -4.77 4.43 7.76
N PHE A 250 -4.74 5.75 7.69
CA PHE A 250 -5.51 6.61 8.59
C PHE A 250 -6.30 7.62 7.77
N TYR A 251 -7.34 8.18 8.38
CA TYR A 251 -8.33 8.96 7.67
C TYR A 251 -8.55 10.30 8.35
N VAL A 252 -8.56 11.38 7.56
CA VAL A 252 -8.87 12.73 8.03
C VAL A 252 -9.99 13.29 7.17
N THR A 253 -11.07 13.78 7.79
CA THR A 253 -12.22 14.32 7.07
C THR A 253 -12.36 15.82 7.33
N SER A 254 -12.69 16.57 6.29
CA SER A 254 -13.01 17.99 6.36
C SER A 254 -14.32 18.29 5.65
N VAL A 255 -15.05 19.29 6.16
CA VAL A 255 -16.27 19.81 5.55
C VAL A 255 -15.95 21.12 4.85
N ILE A 256 -16.40 21.26 3.60
CA ILE A 256 -16.10 22.38 2.71
C ILE A 256 -17.41 23.05 2.31
N ASP A 257 -17.50 24.38 2.44
CA ASP A 257 -18.56 25.19 1.88
C ASP A 257 -18.31 25.41 0.38
N THR A 258 -19.29 25.07 -0.44
CA THR A 258 -19.13 25.06 -1.90
C THR A 258 -19.88 26.16 -2.63
N ASP A 259 -20.55 27.08 -1.93
CA ASP A 259 -21.38 28.14 -2.57
C ASP A 259 -20.55 29.03 -3.49
N LYS A 260 -19.35 29.50 -3.03
CA LYS A 260 -18.45 30.30 -3.87
C LYS A 260 -17.84 29.49 -5.03
N LEU A 261 -17.55 28.21 -4.77
CA LEU A 261 -17.05 27.30 -5.81
C LEU A 261 -18.08 27.11 -6.92
N ALA A 262 -19.37 26.95 -6.55
CA ALA A 262 -20.46 26.82 -7.51
C ALA A 262 -20.64 28.09 -8.34
N ALA A 263 -20.55 29.26 -7.71
CA ALA A 263 -20.62 30.55 -8.39
C ALA A 263 -19.45 30.72 -9.38
N LEU A 264 -18.20 30.44 -8.96
CA LEU A 264 -17.05 30.50 -9.84
C LEU A 264 -17.18 29.51 -11.03
N ARG A 265 -17.59 28.27 -10.76
CA ARG A 265 -17.81 27.27 -11.84
C ARG A 265 -18.81 27.77 -12.89
N LYS A 266 -19.91 28.41 -12.42
CA LYS A 266 -20.91 28.99 -13.34
C LYS A 266 -20.27 30.05 -14.24
N GLN A 267 -19.52 30.99 -13.67
CA GLN A 267 -18.82 32.05 -14.43
C GLN A 267 -17.80 31.48 -15.41
N ILE A 268 -17.00 30.50 -14.99
CA ILE A 268 -16.03 29.82 -15.89
C ILE A 268 -16.78 29.17 -17.06
N ASN A 269 -17.89 28.48 -16.81
CA ASN A 269 -18.63 27.80 -17.86
C ASN A 269 -19.34 28.79 -18.83
N GLU A 270 -19.80 29.93 -18.33
CA GLU A 270 -20.32 31.01 -19.18
C GLU A 270 -19.23 31.57 -20.10
N TYR A 271 -18.00 31.74 -19.59
CA TYR A 271 -16.84 32.14 -20.40
C TYR A 271 -16.41 31.05 -21.37
N ALA A 272 -16.36 29.79 -20.92
CA ALA A 272 -15.87 28.64 -21.70
C ALA A 272 -16.68 28.36 -22.98
N VAL A 273 -17.92 28.84 -23.06
CA VAL A 273 -18.74 28.75 -24.31
C VAL A 273 -18.10 29.56 -25.45
N THR A 274 -17.39 30.63 -25.14
CA THR A 274 -16.72 31.50 -26.12
C THR A 274 -15.30 31.05 -26.46
N ASP A 275 -14.78 30.02 -25.81
CA ASP A 275 -13.45 29.45 -26.10
C ASP A 275 -13.45 28.75 -27.47
N PRO A 276 -12.38 28.82 -28.28
CA PRO A 276 -12.24 28.10 -29.54
C PRO A 276 -12.45 26.56 -29.44
N SER A 277 -12.20 26.02 -28.25
CA SER A 277 -12.44 24.61 -27.90
C SER A 277 -13.32 24.54 -26.65
N PRO A 278 -14.64 24.71 -26.80
CA PRO A 278 -15.53 24.80 -25.65
C PRO A 278 -15.53 23.49 -24.84
N VAL A 279 -15.48 23.64 -23.53
CA VAL A 279 -15.53 22.53 -22.59
C VAL A 279 -16.33 22.92 -21.35
N LYS A 280 -17.06 21.96 -20.77
CA LYS A 280 -17.83 22.18 -19.56
C LYS A 280 -17.01 21.78 -18.34
N VAL A 281 -16.65 22.76 -17.51
CA VAL A 281 -15.93 22.53 -16.24
C VAL A 281 -16.85 21.90 -15.20
N SER A 282 -16.45 20.80 -14.63
CA SER A 282 -17.11 20.09 -13.54
C SER A 282 -16.57 20.54 -12.17
N PHE A 283 -17.28 20.19 -11.08
CA PHE A 283 -16.72 20.35 -9.73
C PHE A 283 -15.44 19.52 -9.55
N ASN A 284 -15.38 18.34 -10.17
CA ASN A 284 -14.23 17.47 -10.08
C ASN A 284 -12.96 18.14 -10.64
N ASP A 285 -13.07 18.88 -11.74
CA ASP A 285 -11.92 19.56 -12.36
C ASP A 285 -11.37 20.66 -11.43
N LEU A 286 -12.25 21.39 -10.73
CA LEU A 286 -11.87 22.39 -9.74
C LEU A 286 -11.23 21.74 -8.50
N ILE A 287 -11.74 20.60 -8.05
CA ILE A 287 -11.18 19.82 -6.95
C ILE A 287 -9.77 19.29 -7.33
N VAL A 288 -9.63 18.73 -8.52
CA VAL A 288 -8.33 18.29 -9.05
C VAL A 288 -7.33 19.44 -9.08
N LYS A 289 -7.76 20.64 -9.54
CA LYS A 289 -6.90 21.82 -9.51
C LYS A 289 -6.52 22.25 -8.10
N ALA A 290 -7.46 22.22 -7.15
CA ALA A 290 -7.20 22.56 -5.74
C ALA A 290 -6.21 21.57 -5.11
N VAL A 291 -6.40 20.27 -5.34
CA VAL A 291 -5.49 19.21 -4.88
C VAL A 291 -4.10 19.40 -5.48
N ALA A 292 -4.00 19.66 -6.78
CA ALA A 292 -2.72 19.88 -7.44
C ALA A 292 -1.96 21.07 -6.84
N ARG A 293 -2.65 22.17 -6.58
CA ARG A 293 -2.07 23.36 -5.92
C ARG A 293 -1.66 23.08 -4.48
N ALA A 294 -2.47 22.32 -3.74
CA ALA A 294 -2.16 21.93 -2.37
C ALA A 294 -0.92 21.02 -2.30
N LEU A 295 -0.75 20.08 -3.24
CA LEU A 295 0.42 19.21 -3.32
C LEU A 295 1.72 19.97 -3.61
N VAL A 296 1.66 21.05 -4.40
CA VAL A 296 2.83 21.94 -4.61
C VAL A 296 3.22 22.66 -3.32
N ARG A 297 2.24 23.11 -2.51
CA ARG A 297 2.49 23.81 -1.25
C ARG A 297 2.91 22.87 -0.12
N LEU A 298 2.42 21.65 -0.14
CA LEU A 298 2.68 20.60 0.86
C LEU A 298 3.22 19.32 0.19
N PRO A 299 4.46 19.40 -0.34
CA PRO A 299 5.04 18.30 -1.11
C PRO A 299 5.29 17.04 -0.27
N GLN A 300 5.21 17.14 1.07
CA GLN A 300 5.28 16.00 1.99
C GLN A 300 4.10 15.01 1.84
N VAL A 301 3.01 15.41 1.18
CA VAL A 301 1.89 14.52 0.85
C VAL A 301 2.08 13.86 -0.52
N ASN A 302 2.88 14.47 -1.41
CA ASN A 302 3.18 13.94 -2.74
C ASN A 302 4.37 12.97 -2.71
N VAL A 303 4.20 11.86 -2.01
CA VAL A 303 5.27 10.91 -1.69
C VAL A 303 4.87 9.47 -1.97
N SER A 304 5.87 8.58 -2.00
CA SER A 304 5.71 7.13 -1.96
C SER A 304 6.60 6.56 -0.87
N PHE A 305 6.11 5.58 -0.13
CA PHE A 305 6.91 4.81 0.82
C PHE A 305 7.68 3.70 0.08
N ALA A 306 8.99 3.64 0.28
CA ALA A 306 9.88 2.62 -0.30
C ALA A 306 10.75 2.04 0.82
N GLU A 307 10.26 0.97 1.43
CA GLU A 307 10.88 0.17 2.50
C GLU A 307 11.68 0.95 3.55
N ASP A 308 12.82 1.53 3.16
CA ASP A 308 13.79 2.24 4.01
C ASP A 308 13.80 3.77 3.83
N ARG A 309 12.99 4.32 2.89
CA ARG A 309 13.01 5.74 2.54
C ARG A 309 11.67 6.23 2.00
N ILE A 310 11.48 7.53 2.05
CA ILE A 310 10.35 8.23 1.44
C ILE A 310 10.81 8.86 0.12
N LEU A 311 10.10 8.55 -0.96
CA LEU A 311 10.35 9.12 -2.29
C LEU A 311 9.41 10.30 -2.52
N GLN A 312 9.91 11.52 -2.37
CA GLN A 312 9.15 12.73 -2.68
C GLN A 312 9.10 12.99 -4.18
N LYS A 313 7.90 13.12 -4.72
CA LYS A 313 7.68 13.38 -6.15
C LYS A 313 7.76 14.86 -6.44
N LYS A 314 8.53 15.24 -7.47
CA LYS A 314 8.69 16.64 -7.89
C LYS A 314 7.58 17.12 -8.83
N ARG A 315 6.92 16.18 -9.52
CA ARG A 315 5.79 16.46 -10.42
C ARG A 315 4.50 16.06 -9.76
N VAL A 316 3.41 16.71 -10.15
CA VAL A 316 2.07 16.43 -9.62
C VAL A 316 1.24 15.79 -10.74
N HIS A 317 1.02 14.49 -10.63
CA HIS A 317 0.22 13.69 -11.54
C HIS A 317 -0.96 13.13 -10.78
N ILE A 318 -2.18 13.57 -11.11
CA ILE A 318 -3.37 13.21 -10.35
C ILE A 318 -4.14 12.12 -11.09
N GLY A 319 -4.26 10.97 -10.46
CA GLY A 319 -5.20 9.92 -10.85
C GLY A 319 -6.64 10.35 -10.56
N VAL A 320 -7.54 10.17 -11.49
CA VAL A 320 -8.97 10.43 -11.33
C VAL A 320 -9.71 9.12 -11.47
N ALA A 321 -10.33 8.65 -10.38
CA ALA A 321 -11.04 7.37 -10.40
C ALA A 321 -12.29 7.45 -11.29
N VAL A 322 -12.40 6.53 -12.25
CA VAL A 322 -13.52 6.39 -13.18
C VAL A 322 -14.15 5.02 -13.00
N ALA A 323 -15.44 5.01 -12.66
CA ALA A 323 -16.21 3.76 -12.58
C ALA A 323 -16.55 3.26 -13.98
N LEU A 324 -16.36 1.96 -14.21
CA LEU A 324 -16.74 1.21 -15.39
C LEU A 324 -17.66 0.06 -14.99
N GLU A 325 -18.41 -0.51 -15.92
CA GLU A 325 -19.26 -1.69 -15.65
C GLU A 325 -18.45 -2.88 -15.11
N GLN A 326 -17.23 -3.08 -15.58
CA GLN A 326 -16.36 -4.19 -15.19
C GLN A 326 -15.48 -3.91 -13.98
N GLY A 327 -15.49 -2.67 -13.43
CA GLY A 327 -14.63 -2.29 -12.32
C GLY A 327 -14.32 -0.81 -12.25
N LEU A 328 -13.13 -0.47 -11.76
CA LEU A 328 -12.66 0.90 -11.61
C LEU A 328 -11.28 1.04 -12.27
N ILE A 329 -11.09 2.11 -13.02
CA ILE A 329 -9.79 2.49 -13.58
C ILE A 329 -9.42 3.90 -13.13
N VAL A 330 -8.12 4.18 -13.02
CA VAL A 330 -7.63 5.47 -12.55
C VAL A 330 -6.73 6.10 -13.61
N PRO A 331 -7.31 6.76 -14.64
CA PRO A 331 -6.53 7.55 -15.58
C PRO A 331 -5.82 8.70 -14.88
N VAL A 332 -4.63 9.08 -15.38
CA VAL A 332 -3.70 10.01 -14.75
C VAL A 332 -3.58 11.31 -15.53
N LEU A 333 -4.03 12.38 -14.93
CA LEU A 333 -3.82 13.75 -15.43
C LEU A 333 -2.39 14.20 -15.08
N ARG A 334 -1.55 14.34 -16.09
CA ARG A 334 -0.15 14.72 -15.89
C ARG A 334 0.02 16.23 -15.70
N ASP A 335 0.95 16.61 -14.78
CA ASP A 335 1.31 17.99 -14.49
C ASP A 335 0.10 18.88 -14.18
N ALA A 336 -0.81 18.38 -13.36
CA ALA A 336 -2.07 19.03 -13.02
C ALA A 336 -1.87 20.43 -12.37
N ASP A 337 -0.76 20.63 -11.66
CA ASP A 337 -0.37 21.91 -11.07
C ASP A 337 -0.14 23.00 -12.12
N ARG A 338 0.42 22.64 -13.28
CA ARG A 338 0.79 23.55 -14.37
C ARG A 338 -0.34 23.83 -15.35
N ARG A 339 -1.39 23.01 -15.35
CA ARG A 339 -2.51 23.15 -16.27
C ARG A 339 -3.52 24.19 -15.79
N GLY A 340 -4.10 24.94 -16.72
CA GLY A 340 -5.29 25.77 -16.46
C GLY A 340 -6.54 24.92 -16.19
N VAL A 341 -7.56 25.50 -15.60
CA VAL A 341 -8.80 24.79 -15.29
C VAL A 341 -9.49 24.24 -16.55
N LEU A 342 -9.49 24.99 -17.64
CA LEU A 342 -10.06 24.53 -18.93
C LEU A 342 -9.27 23.36 -19.52
N ASP A 343 -7.93 23.37 -19.40
CA ASP A 343 -7.09 22.27 -19.87
C ASP A 343 -7.26 21.01 -19.04
N ILE A 344 -7.45 21.16 -17.71
CA ILE A 344 -7.81 20.06 -16.83
C ILE A 344 -9.16 19.46 -17.30
N ALA A 345 -10.18 20.29 -17.51
CA ALA A 345 -11.50 19.83 -17.95
C ALA A 345 -11.46 19.08 -19.28
N ARG A 346 -10.71 19.59 -20.28
CA ARG A 346 -10.53 18.90 -21.57
C ARG A 346 -9.87 17.54 -21.40
N GLU A 347 -8.82 17.50 -20.60
CA GLU A 347 -8.04 16.26 -20.41
C GLU A 347 -8.81 15.24 -19.56
N THR A 348 -9.51 15.64 -18.51
CA THR A 348 -10.35 14.74 -17.72
C THR A 348 -11.52 14.19 -18.55
N GLN A 349 -12.09 15.02 -19.43
CA GLN A 349 -13.12 14.57 -20.38
C GLN A 349 -12.53 13.52 -21.34
N ARG A 350 -11.41 13.82 -22.00
CA ARG A 350 -10.72 12.89 -22.92
C ARG A 350 -10.41 11.55 -22.26
N LEU A 351 -9.81 11.61 -21.07
CA LEU A 351 -9.45 10.41 -20.29
C LEU A 351 -10.69 9.62 -19.88
N GLY A 352 -11.75 10.30 -19.46
CA GLY A 352 -13.01 9.66 -19.08
C GLY A 352 -13.73 8.97 -20.24
N GLU A 353 -13.73 9.59 -21.43
CA GLU A 353 -14.27 9.00 -22.67
C GLU A 353 -13.43 7.78 -23.09
N ALA A 354 -12.10 7.94 -23.15
CA ALA A 354 -11.20 6.84 -23.50
C ALA A 354 -11.31 5.67 -22.51
N ALA A 355 -11.55 5.94 -21.22
CA ALA A 355 -11.78 4.90 -20.22
C ALA A 355 -13.06 4.09 -20.50
N ARG A 356 -14.19 4.76 -20.80
CA ARG A 356 -15.47 4.10 -21.10
C ARG A 356 -15.43 3.30 -22.40
N GLU A 357 -14.65 3.78 -23.36
CA GLU A 357 -14.48 3.14 -24.67
C GLU A 357 -13.36 2.06 -24.66
N ASN A 358 -12.73 1.81 -23.50
CA ASN A 358 -11.58 0.91 -23.37
C ASN A 358 -10.41 1.23 -24.32
N LYS A 359 -10.18 2.54 -24.57
CA LYS A 359 -9.14 3.08 -25.46
C LYS A 359 -7.99 3.77 -24.71
N LEU A 360 -7.90 3.60 -23.38
CA LEU A 360 -6.79 4.14 -22.60
C LEU A 360 -5.49 3.45 -23.01
N ARG A 361 -4.45 4.24 -23.23
CA ARG A 361 -3.10 3.73 -23.45
C ARG A 361 -2.42 3.42 -22.10
N PRO A 362 -1.44 2.53 -22.05
CA PRO A 362 -0.71 2.22 -20.80
C PRO A 362 -0.16 3.46 -20.08
N GLU A 363 0.25 4.48 -20.85
CA GLU A 363 0.71 5.76 -20.33
C GLU A 363 -0.39 6.59 -19.67
N ASP A 364 -1.66 6.42 -20.08
CA ASP A 364 -2.79 7.19 -19.54
C ASP A 364 -3.20 6.75 -18.11
N PHE A 365 -2.80 5.57 -17.62
CA PHE A 365 -3.12 5.08 -16.28
C PHE A 365 -1.91 4.68 -15.43
N SER A 366 -0.71 5.13 -15.80
CA SER A 366 0.53 4.87 -15.06
C SER A 366 1.18 6.16 -14.59
N GLY A 367 1.97 6.08 -13.52
CA GLY A 367 2.78 7.19 -13.02
C GLY A 367 2.01 8.27 -12.26
N GLY A 368 0.83 7.94 -11.72
CA GLY A 368 0.11 8.78 -10.77
C GLY A 368 0.93 9.01 -9.50
N THR A 369 0.74 10.16 -8.87
CA THR A 369 1.42 10.52 -7.62
C THR A 369 0.44 10.76 -6.49
N PHE A 370 -0.83 10.97 -6.80
CA PHE A 370 -1.94 11.16 -5.88
C PHE A 370 -3.25 10.85 -6.61
N THR A 371 -4.24 10.28 -5.94
CA THR A 371 -5.53 9.94 -6.54
C THR A 371 -6.68 10.75 -5.95
N VAL A 372 -7.64 11.14 -6.79
CA VAL A 372 -8.95 11.70 -6.38
C VAL A 372 -10.05 10.72 -6.81
N SER A 373 -10.85 10.30 -5.83
CA SER A 373 -12.02 9.45 -6.05
C SER A 373 -13.29 10.20 -5.66
N ASN A 374 -14.21 10.39 -6.60
CA ASN A 374 -15.43 11.17 -6.39
C ASN A 374 -16.66 10.28 -6.57
N LEU A 375 -17.43 10.11 -5.49
CA LEU A 375 -18.72 9.41 -5.47
C LEU A 375 -19.91 10.32 -5.22
N GLY A 376 -19.71 11.65 -5.28
CA GLY A 376 -20.77 12.62 -5.05
C GLY A 376 -21.92 12.53 -6.04
N MET A 377 -21.68 12.02 -7.27
CA MET A 377 -22.74 11.79 -8.26
C MET A 377 -23.69 10.64 -7.88
N PHE A 378 -23.31 9.80 -6.92
CA PHE A 378 -24.11 8.69 -6.40
C PHE A 378 -24.78 9.01 -5.06
N ASP A 379 -24.83 10.29 -4.67
CA ASP A 379 -25.40 10.78 -3.42
C ASP A 379 -24.73 10.20 -2.16
N VAL A 380 -23.44 9.87 -2.26
CA VAL A 380 -22.64 9.38 -1.13
C VAL A 380 -22.16 10.56 -0.31
N ASP A 381 -22.61 10.68 0.93
CA ASP A 381 -22.24 11.78 1.83
C ASP A 381 -20.74 11.81 2.16
N SER A 382 -20.18 10.66 2.51
CA SER A 382 -18.75 10.50 2.79
C SER A 382 -18.33 9.04 2.69
N PHE A 383 -17.07 8.78 2.33
CA PHE A 383 -16.49 7.45 2.31
C PHE A 383 -14.98 7.51 2.50
N THR A 384 -14.37 6.37 2.77
CA THR A 384 -12.91 6.20 2.82
C THR A 384 -12.47 5.39 1.60
N ALA A 385 -11.44 5.87 0.91
CA ALA A 385 -10.88 5.19 -0.25
C ALA A 385 -9.61 4.40 0.13
N VAL A 386 -9.37 3.28 -0.55
CA VAL A 386 -8.13 2.52 -0.43
C VAL A 386 -7.05 3.22 -1.25
N ILE A 387 -5.86 3.39 -0.68
CA ILE A 387 -4.73 4.02 -1.35
C ILE A 387 -4.32 3.17 -2.56
N ASN A 388 -4.07 3.82 -3.70
CA ASN A 388 -3.60 3.20 -4.93
C ASN A 388 -2.06 3.16 -4.97
N PRO A 389 -1.42 2.00 -4.72
CA PRO A 389 0.05 1.94 -4.72
C PRO A 389 0.64 2.30 -6.10
N PRO A 390 1.79 2.98 -6.17
CA PRO A 390 2.73 3.32 -5.08
C PRO A 390 2.48 4.70 -4.43
N GLU A 391 1.31 5.29 -4.57
CA GLU A 391 0.93 6.54 -3.94
C GLU A 391 0.80 6.36 -2.42
N SER A 392 0.99 7.43 -1.64
CA SER A 392 0.81 7.40 -0.19
C SER A 392 -0.47 8.08 0.28
N ALA A 393 -1.29 8.61 -0.62
CA ALA A 393 -2.55 9.24 -0.24
C ALA A 393 -3.57 9.28 -1.39
N ILE A 394 -4.86 9.29 -1.02
CA ILE A 394 -6.01 9.41 -1.91
C ILE A 394 -7.07 10.29 -1.26
N LEU A 395 -7.71 11.18 -2.03
CA LEU A 395 -8.80 12.02 -1.59
C LEU A 395 -10.15 11.44 -2.06
N ALA A 396 -10.99 11.07 -1.11
CA ALA A 396 -12.38 10.69 -1.32
C ALA A 396 -13.26 11.96 -1.26
N VAL A 397 -14.15 12.13 -2.24
CA VAL A 397 -15.03 13.29 -2.38
C VAL A 397 -16.48 12.83 -2.34
N GLY A 398 -17.23 13.35 -1.38
CA GLY A 398 -18.66 13.09 -1.21
C GLY A 398 -19.56 14.05 -2.01
N SER A 399 -20.86 13.87 -1.84
CA SER A 399 -21.90 14.70 -2.46
C SER A 399 -21.91 16.13 -1.92
N ILE A 400 -22.42 17.04 -2.74
CA ILE A 400 -22.72 18.42 -2.33
C ILE A 400 -24.18 18.48 -1.90
N THR A 401 -24.41 18.71 -0.61
CA THR A 401 -25.75 18.71 -0.01
C THR A 401 -26.07 20.02 0.69
N PRO A 402 -27.31 20.54 0.56
CA PRO A 402 -27.76 21.65 1.36
C PRO A 402 -27.79 21.27 2.85
N THR A 403 -27.05 22.02 3.67
CA THR A 403 -26.89 21.73 5.10
C THR A 403 -27.21 22.98 5.93
N PRO A 404 -28.04 22.88 6.98
CA PRO A 404 -28.24 23.97 7.90
C PRO A 404 -26.99 24.21 8.74
N VAL A 405 -26.53 25.45 8.79
CA VAL A 405 -25.33 25.86 9.53
C VAL A 405 -25.56 27.13 10.28
N VAL A 406 -24.81 27.34 11.35
CA VAL A 406 -24.88 28.61 12.10
C VAL A 406 -23.78 29.53 11.58
N VAL A 407 -24.18 30.69 11.05
CA VAL A 407 -23.29 31.78 10.62
C VAL A 407 -23.76 33.05 11.33
N ASP A 408 -22.86 33.72 12.03
CA ASP A 408 -23.16 34.96 12.81
C ASP A 408 -24.36 34.81 13.75
N GLY A 409 -24.53 33.63 14.38
CA GLY A 409 -25.62 33.32 15.30
C GLY A 409 -26.95 32.97 14.63
N GLN A 410 -27.03 32.97 13.30
CA GLN A 410 -28.25 32.64 12.54
C GLN A 410 -28.12 31.30 11.83
N VAL A 411 -29.20 30.53 11.76
CA VAL A 411 -29.25 29.29 10.98
C VAL A 411 -29.48 29.65 9.51
N VAL A 412 -28.51 29.31 8.66
CA VAL A 412 -28.59 29.50 7.21
C VAL A 412 -28.35 28.18 6.48
N VAL A 413 -28.86 28.05 5.26
CA VAL A 413 -28.57 26.87 4.41
C VAL A 413 -27.33 27.15 3.58
N ARG A 414 -26.36 26.24 3.62
CA ARG A 414 -25.13 26.23 2.80
C ARG A 414 -24.96 24.92 2.06
N ASN A 415 -24.48 24.97 0.84
CA ASN A 415 -24.09 23.76 0.13
C ASN A 415 -22.74 23.29 0.63
N ARG A 416 -22.70 22.10 1.20
CA ARG A 416 -21.49 21.53 1.81
C ARG A 416 -21.12 20.19 1.20
N MET A 417 -19.84 19.94 1.16
CA MET A 417 -19.23 18.72 0.67
C MET A 417 -18.27 18.19 1.73
N LYS A 418 -18.28 16.88 1.97
CA LYS A 418 -17.27 16.21 2.79
C LYS A 418 -16.19 15.65 1.90
N VAL A 419 -14.94 15.86 2.32
CA VAL A 419 -13.77 15.22 1.69
C VAL A 419 -12.99 14.48 2.75
N THR A 420 -12.58 13.26 2.43
CA THR A 420 -11.80 12.40 3.33
C THR A 420 -10.47 12.03 2.66
N LEU A 421 -9.39 12.37 3.30
CA LEU A 421 -8.04 11.94 2.92
C LEU A 421 -7.75 10.60 3.60
N SER A 422 -7.45 9.58 2.81
CA SER A 422 -6.80 8.36 3.29
C SER A 422 -5.30 8.49 3.03
N ALA A 423 -4.47 8.26 4.04
CA ALA A 423 -3.02 8.38 3.91
C ALA A 423 -2.29 7.23 4.61
N ASP A 424 -1.11 6.88 4.09
CA ASP A 424 -0.19 5.90 4.64
C ASP A 424 0.60 6.52 5.78
N HIS A 425 0.34 6.07 7.02
CA HIS A 425 0.96 6.64 8.23
C HIS A 425 2.48 6.43 8.32
N ARG A 426 3.05 5.62 7.47
CA ARG A 426 4.52 5.45 7.37
C ARG A 426 5.19 6.62 6.65
N ALA A 427 4.46 7.27 5.73
CA ALA A 427 4.98 8.34 4.87
C ALA A 427 4.39 9.72 5.17
N VAL A 428 3.15 9.77 5.66
CA VAL A 428 2.41 11.01 5.96
C VAL A 428 1.88 10.92 7.38
N ASP A 429 2.15 11.89 8.22
CA ASP A 429 1.59 12.00 9.57
C ASP A 429 0.28 12.80 9.62
N GLY A 430 -0.43 12.70 10.75
CA GLY A 430 -1.73 13.33 10.94
C GLY A 430 -1.69 14.86 10.83
N ALA A 431 -0.61 15.51 11.25
CA ALA A 431 -0.48 16.96 11.19
C ALA A 431 -0.29 17.44 9.74
N ILE A 432 0.51 16.73 8.96
CA ILE A 432 0.72 17.00 7.52
C ILE A 432 -0.58 16.80 6.76
N ALA A 433 -1.29 15.69 7.02
CA ALA A 433 -2.58 15.39 6.42
C ALA A 433 -3.64 16.47 6.71
N ALA A 434 -3.70 16.92 7.96
CA ALA A 434 -4.63 17.98 8.37
C ALA A 434 -4.32 19.33 7.69
N ARG A 435 -3.04 19.71 7.60
CA ARG A 435 -2.61 20.93 6.90
C ARG A 435 -2.91 20.84 5.40
N PHE A 436 -2.75 19.67 4.80
CA PHE A 436 -3.10 19.46 3.40
C PHE A 436 -4.59 19.65 3.16
N LEU A 437 -5.45 19.04 3.97
CA LEU A 437 -6.90 19.24 3.87
C LEU A 437 -7.31 20.69 4.18
N GLN A 438 -6.65 21.36 5.11
CA GLN A 438 -6.88 22.78 5.39
C GLN A 438 -6.58 23.63 4.15
N GLU A 439 -5.50 23.34 3.43
CA GLU A 439 -5.14 24.06 2.20
C GLU A 439 -6.12 23.75 1.06
N VAL A 440 -6.51 22.48 0.87
CA VAL A 440 -7.55 22.09 -0.10
C VAL A 440 -8.87 22.81 0.22
N LYS A 441 -9.30 22.80 1.49
CA LYS A 441 -10.48 23.50 1.95
C LYS A 441 -10.41 25.00 1.64
N ARG A 442 -9.31 25.66 2.01
CA ARG A 442 -9.10 27.08 1.73
C ARG A 442 -9.20 27.39 0.24
N LEU A 443 -8.61 26.55 -0.63
CA LEU A 443 -8.65 26.75 -2.08
C LEU A 443 -10.04 26.54 -2.68
N LEU A 444 -10.88 25.69 -2.08
CA LEU A 444 -12.22 25.42 -2.56
C LEU A 444 -13.27 26.41 -1.98
N GLU A 445 -13.07 26.89 -0.75
CA GLU A 445 -13.93 27.92 -0.13
C GLU A 445 -13.61 29.35 -0.62
N GLU A 446 -12.33 29.59 -1.01
CA GLU A 446 -11.88 30.84 -1.64
C GLU A 446 -11.29 30.54 -3.04
N PRO A 447 -12.14 30.17 -4.00
CA PRO A 447 -11.69 29.50 -5.21
C PRO A 447 -11.04 30.43 -6.24
N PHE A 448 -11.00 31.75 -6.00
CA PHE A 448 -10.34 32.68 -6.90
C PHE A 448 -8.84 32.34 -7.10
N GLY A 449 -8.22 31.81 -6.04
CA GLY A 449 -6.84 31.30 -6.11
C GLY A 449 -6.61 30.13 -7.06
N LEU A 450 -7.64 29.48 -7.59
CA LEU A 450 -7.51 28.37 -8.53
C LEU A 450 -7.20 28.83 -9.96
N ILE A 451 -7.62 30.07 -10.29
CA ILE A 451 -7.48 30.65 -11.63
C ILE A 451 -6.26 31.56 -11.76
N LEU A 452 -5.62 31.92 -10.64
CA LEU A 452 -4.35 32.60 -10.58
C LEU A 452 -3.19 31.60 -10.66
#